data_f2ad007e0a68b8209dfa51577d00b787
#
_entry.id   f2ad007e0a68b8209dfa51577d00b787
#
_cell.length_a   1.000
_cell.length_b   1.000
_cell.length_c   1.000
_cell.angle_alpha   90.00
_cell.angle_beta   90.00
_cell.angle_gamma   90.00
#
_symmetry.space_group_name_H-M   'P 1'
#
loop_
_entity.id
_entity.type
_entity.pdbx_description
1 polymer ?
#
loop_
_entity_poly.entity_id
_entity_poly.type
_entity_poly.pdbx_seq_one_letter_code
_entity_poly.pdbx_strand_id
1 'polypeptide(L)'
;MEGIGAGLYAPVTAAVLEEMRPLLGADPLEVYRMEGGRIAGRSPRFDALLRKYCYLDGPLFDLIGKLTGKPAWALLGNAVRERIPAYDGTLYLSDVWFHDRGVPAVVEEVQEAVRKGYTGVKLKLGRGLKWMPKEDGLARDIAVVNAVRTAVGAGIRIMGDPNNGYKNDFDGAWKLLQGVRQSNLYWIEEAFPESVDGYTRLKAKIAEAGMQTLIADGENLGEPAPFLPYMKPKRLIDVVQMDIRRGGFLSNLELSKIAGAAGGVSIPHNWASQIGVIMGLHLSKAAIDVPMVEDDRSTCDVLNVEGCRFEKGTYALADIPGLGISVDEKIYRSKYAAAEVAVS
;
A
#
# COMPACT_ATOMS: atom_id res chain seq x y z
N MET A 1 -10.31 5.31 -26.84
CA MET A 1 -9.39 4.56 -25.94
C MET A 1 -9.59 5.12 -24.55
N GLU A 2 -9.68 4.27 -23.55
CA GLU A 2 -10.05 4.65 -22.18
C GLU A 2 -8.91 4.33 -21.22
N GLY A 3 -8.70 5.22 -20.24
CA GLY A 3 -7.83 4.97 -19.11
C GLY A 3 -8.65 4.56 -17.88
N ILE A 4 -8.26 3.47 -17.22
CA ILE A 4 -8.96 2.91 -16.08
C ILE A 4 -8.12 3.12 -14.82
N GLY A 5 -8.77 3.55 -13.74
CA GLY A 5 -8.12 3.76 -12.45
C GLY A 5 -9.09 3.60 -11.29
N ALA A 6 -8.55 3.57 -10.08
CA ALA A 6 -9.34 3.54 -8.85
C ALA A 6 -9.45 4.94 -8.26
N GLY A 7 -10.65 5.31 -7.85
CA GLY A 7 -10.88 6.46 -6.99
C GLY A 7 -10.35 6.25 -5.57
N LEU A 8 -10.47 7.29 -4.75
CA LEU A 8 -10.20 7.22 -3.32
C LEU A 8 -11.38 6.56 -2.57
N TYR A 9 -11.27 6.51 -1.27
CA TYR A 9 -12.27 5.92 -0.35
C TYR A 9 -13.63 6.66 -0.32
N ALA A 10 -13.78 7.75 -1.08
CA ALA A 10 -15.01 8.50 -1.23
C ALA A 10 -15.42 8.57 -2.72
N PRO A 11 -16.74 8.62 -3.02
CA PRO A 11 -17.21 8.80 -4.38
C PRO A 11 -16.66 10.09 -5.00
N VAL A 12 -16.30 10.03 -6.28
CA VAL A 12 -15.99 11.21 -7.07
C VAL A 12 -17.30 11.97 -7.31
N THR A 13 -17.41 13.17 -6.77
CA THR A 13 -18.62 13.97 -6.90
C THR A 13 -18.59 14.82 -8.18
N ALA A 14 -19.76 15.31 -8.61
CA ALA A 14 -19.86 16.25 -9.74
C ALA A 14 -18.96 17.49 -9.52
N ALA A 15 -18.89 18.02 -8.28
CA ALA A 15 -18.01 19.15 -7.98
C ALA A 15 -16.54 18.83 -8.17
N VAL A 16 -16.09 17.62 -7.82
CA VAL A 16 -14.71 17.16 -8.07
C VAL A 16 -14.46 17.02 -9.58
N LEU A 17 -15.42 16.46 -10.32
CA LEU A 17 -15.31 16.35 -11.78
C LEU A 17 -15.22 17.70 -12.47
N GLU A 18 -15.96 18.73 -11.99
CA GLU A 18 -15.86 20.09 -12.55
C GLU A 18 -14.43 20.67 -12.41
N GLU A 19 -13.72 20.37 -11.33
CA GLU A 19 -12.33 20.78 -11.18
C GLU A 19 -11.39 20.07 -12.17
N MET A 20 -11.80 18.91 -12.71
CA MET A 20 -11.04 18.16 -13.72
C MET A 20 -11.32 18.63 -15.15
N ARG A 21 -12.28 19.56 -15.34
CA ARG A 21 -12.64 20.15 -16.66
C ARG A 21 -11.42 20.61 -17.49
N PRO A 22 -10.32 21.16 -16.93
CA PRO A 22 -9.14 21.51 -17.71
C PRO A 22 -8.48 20.36 -18.48
N LEU A 23 -8.78 19.10 -18.10
CA LEU A 23 -8.29 17.90 -18.81
C LEU A 23 -9.12 17.59 -20.06
N LEU A 24 -10.35 18.11 -20.18
CA LEU A 24 -11.20 17.85 -21.32
C LEU A 24 -10.58 18.45 -22.59
N GLY A 25 -10.43 17.62 -23.63
CA GLY A 25 -9.82 17.99 -24.88
C GLY A 25 -8.30 18.19 -24.83
N ALA A 26 -7.65 17.99 -23.69
CA ALA A 26 -6.20 18.01 -23.63
C ALA A 26 -5.62 16.73 -24.27
N ASP A 27 -4.47 16.87 -24.94
CA ASP A 27 -3.72 15.70 -25.37
C ASP A 27 -3.16 14.97 -24.12
N PRO A 28 -3.49 13.69 -23.90
CA PRO A 28 -2.97 12.94 -22.77
C PRO A 28 -1.45 12.95 -22.66
N LEU A 29 -0.73 13.03 -23.76
CA LEU A 29 0.75 13.09 -23.80
C LEU A 29 1.31 14.44 -23.32
N GLU A 30 0.49 15.52 -23.28
CA GLU A 30 0.88 16.82 -22.76
C GLU A 30 0.52 17.02 -21.28
N VAL A 31 -0.24 16.10 -20.69
CA VAL A 31 -0.60 16.14 -19.26
C VAL A 31 0.63 15.95 -18.37
N TYR A 32 1.58 15.19 -18.85
CA TYR A 32 2.88 15.00 -18.23
C TYR A 32 4.01 15.49 -19.14
N ARG A 33 5.14 15.82 -18.52
CA ARG A 33 6.38 16.08 -19.25
C ARG A 33 7.00 14.76 -19.64
N MET A 34 7.12 14.53 -20.96
CA MET A 34 7.69 13.30 -21.52
C MET A 34 9.16 13.50 -21.89
N GLU A 35 10.03 12.57 -21.50
CA GLU A 35 11.45 12.56 -21.87
C GLU A 35 11.87 11.14 -22.26
N GLY A 36 12.40 10.93 -23.45
CA GLY A 36 12.81 9.61 -23.93
C GLY A 36 11.67 8.57 -23.95
N GLY A 37 10.44 9.01 -24.10
CA GLY A 37 9.24 8.16 -24.10
C GLY A 37 8.84 7.67 -22.71
N ARG A 38 9.27 8.37 -21.65
CA ARG A 38 8.90 8.15 -20.24
C ARG A 38 8.30 9.41 -19.65
N ILE A 39 7.56 9.26 -18.58
CA ILE A 39 7.02 10.39 -17.82
C ILE A 39 8.10 10.89 -16.86
N ALA A 40 8.63 12.09 -17.13
CA ALA A 40 9.65 12.75 -16.32
C ALA A 40 9.07 13.61 -15.18
N GLY A 41 7.76 13.87 -15.20
CA GLY A 41 7.06 14.65 -14.19
C GLY A 41 5.74 15.20 -14.71
N ARG A 42 5.00 15.89 -13.84
CA ARG A 42 3.77 16.59 -14.21
C ARG A 42 4.10 17.81 -15.09
N SER A 43 3.28 18.10 -16.09
CA SER A 43 3.48 19.31 -16.88
C SER A 43 3.08 20.54 -16.04
N PRO A 44 3.72 21.71 -16.22
CA PRO A 44 3.39 22.92 -15.45
C PRO A 44 1.93 23.32 -15.52
N ARG A 45 1.25 23.07 -16.65
CA ARG A 45 -0.16 23.37 -16.86
C ARG A 45 -1.09 22.60 -15.92
N PHE A 46 -0.75 21.35 -15.61
CA PHE A 46 -1.61 20.43 -14.84
C PHE A 46 -1.03 20.05 -13.47
N ASP A 47 0.15 20.56 -13.07
CA ASP A 47 0.83 20.17 -11.84
C ASP A 47 -0.04 20.35 -10.58
N ALA A 48 -0.68 21.52 -10.44
CA ALA A 48 -1.53 21.79 -9.28
C ALA A 48 -2.75 20.84 -9.21
N LEU A 49 -3.39 20.58 -10.36
CA LEU A 49 -4.51 19.67 -10.46
C LEU A 49 -4.11 18.23 -10.10
N LEU A 50 -3.01 17.75 -10.69
CA LEU A 50 -2.53 16.39 -10.46
C LEU A 50 -1.93 16.18 -9.08
N ARG A 51 -1.44 17.21 -8.40
CA ARG A 51 -1.07 17.13 -6.97
C ARG A 51 -2.29 17.06 -6.08
N LYS A 52 -3.33 17.81 -6.39
CA LYS A 52 -4.59 17.75 -5.64
C LYS A 52 -5.31 16.41 -5.82
N TYR A 53 -5.23 15.83 -6.99
CA TYR A 53 -5.93 14.60 -7.38
C TYR A 53 -4.96 13.55 -7.88
N CYS A 54 -4.00 13.14 -7.04
CA CYS A 54 -2.94 12.20 -7.42
C CYS A 54 -3.48 10.83 -7.89
N TYR A 55 -4.68 10.44 -7.49
CA TYR A 55 -5.32 9.21 -7.98
C TYR A 55 -5.58 9.22 -9.49
N LEU A 56 -5.57 10.39 -10.15
CA LEU A 56 -5.64 10.50 -11.62
C LEU A 56 -4.40 9.89 -12.30
N ASP A 57 -3.28 9.71 -11.60
CA ASP A 57 -2.13 9.02 -12.16
C ASP A 57 -2.51 7.61 -12.65
N GLY A 58 -3.39 6.89 -11.94
CA GLY A 58 -3.85 5.56 -12.36
C GLY A 58 -4.44 5.55 -13.78
N PRO A 59 -5.59 6.21 -14.02
CA PRO A 59 -6.23 6.21 -15.33
C PRO A 59 -5.41 6.90 -16.42
N LEU A 60 -4.63 7.93 -16.08
CA LEU A 60 -3.79 8.63 -17.06
C LEU A 60 -2.60 7.78 -17.51
N PHE A 61 -1.94 7.08 -16.60
CA PHE A 61 -0.87 6.14 -16.97
C PHE A 61 -1.40 4.95 -17.77
N ASP A 62 -2.59 4.46 -17.44
CA ASP A 62 -3.25 3.41 -18.22
C ASP A 62 -3.53 3.90 -19.66
N LEU A 63 -4.15 5.09 -19.79
CA LEU A 63 -4.45 5.69 -21.08
C LEU A 63 -3.18 5.95 -21.92
N ILE A 64 -2.17 6.59 -21.33
CA ILE A 64 -0.91 6.90 -22.02
C ILE A 64 -0.18 5.61 -22.41
N GLY A 65 -0.19 4.60 -21.53
CA GLY A 65 0.38 3.30 -21.83
C GLY A 65 -0.29 2.64 -23.04
N LYS A 66 -1.61 2.65 -23.08
CA LYS A 66 -2.40 2.13 -24.23
C LYS A 66 -2.14 2.93 -25.52
N LEU A 67 -2.05 4.25 -25.44
CA LEU A 67 -1.76 5.12 -26.58
C LEU A 67 -0.34 4.88 -27.16
N THR A 68 0.62 4.61 -26.30
CA THR A 68 2.04 4.45 -26.67
C THR A 68 2.46 2.99 -26.86
N GLY A 69 1.54 2.04 -26.63
CA GLY A 69 1.85 0.59 -26.67
C GLY A 69 2.79 0.12 -25.55
N LYS A 70 2.87 0.83 -24.42
CA LYS A 70 3.79 0.54 -23.32
C LYS A 70 3.03 0.15 -22.06
N PRO A 71 3.54 -0.83 -21.27
CA PRO A 71 3.02 -1.05 -19.92
C PRO A 71 3.32 0.16 -19.03
N ALA A 72 2.47 0.41 -18.02
CA ALA A 72 2.61 1.60 -17.16
C ALA A 72 3.96 1.67 -16.45
N TRP A 73 4.55 0.53 -16.05
CA TRP A 73 5.89 0.51 -15.46
C TRP A 73 6.97 1.08 -16.40
N ALA A 74 6.86 0.87 -17.72
CA ALA A 74 7.83 1.36 -18.70
C ALA A 74 7.73 2.88 -18.92
N LEU A 75 6.63 3.50 -18.51
CA LEU A 75 6.50 4.96 -18.46
C LEU A 75 7.24 5.57 -17.26
N LEU A 76 7.50 4.78 -16.20
CA LEU A 76 8.20 5.20 -14.98
C LEU A 76 9.72 5.00 -15.09
N GLY A 77 10.18 3.92 -15.75
CA GLY A 77 11.60 3.57 -15.80
C GLY A 77 11.90 2.27 -16.52
N ASN A 78 13.05 1.69 -16.22
CA ASN A 78 13.41 0.34 -16.64
C ASN A 78 12.86 -0.68 -15.62
N ALA A 79 12.61 -1.90 -16.08
CA ALA A 79 12.35 -3.00 -15.16
C ALA A 79 13.59 -3.27 -14.29
N VAL A 80 13.40 -3.27 -12.98
CA VAL A 80 14.46 -3.57 -11.99
C VAL A 80 14.28 -4.97 -11.38
N ARG A 81 13.15 -5.62 -11.64
CA ARG A 81 12.86 -7.00 -11.22
C ARG A 81 11.82 -7.66 -12.11
N GLU A 82 11.96 -8.96 -12.31
CA GLU A 82 11.00 -9.78 -13.07
C GLU A 82 9.87 -10.35 -12.18
N ARG A 83 10.21 -10.68 -10.94
CA ARG A 83 9.26 -11.19 -9.95
C ARG A 83 9.13 -10.16 -8.83
N ILE A 84 7.89 -9.77 -8.53
CA ILE A 84 7.55 -8.74 -7.55
C ILE A 84 7.05 -9.42 -6.29
N PRO A 85 7.79 -9.39 -5.18
CA PRO A 85 7.31 -9.93 -3.91
C PRO A 85 6.02 -9.25 -3.45
N ALA A 86 5.12 -10.03 -2.82
CA ALA A 86 3.91 -9.52 -2.22
C ALA A 86 3.69 -10.13 -0.84
N TYR A 87 3.05 -9.38 0.06
CA TYR A 87 2.56 -9.88 1.33
C TYR A 87 1.04 -9.78 1.40
N ASP A 88 0.41 -10.66 2.18
CA ASP A 88 -1.01 -10.64 2.42
C ASP A 88 -1.37 -9.59 3.47
N GLY A 89 -2.11 -8.55 3.08
CA GLY A 89 -2.59 -7.46 3.94
C GLY A 89 -4.03 -7.65 4.42
N THR A 90 -4.69 -8.80 4.15
CA THR A 90 -6.13 -9.00 4.40
C THR A 90 -6.47 -9.49 5.81
N LEU A 91 -5.48 -9.76 6.64
CA LEU A 91 -5.68 -10.45 7.92
C LEU A 91 -6.18 -9.50 9.00
N TYR A 92 -7.48 -9.38 9.07
CA TYR A 92 -8.19 -8.55 10.02
C TYR A 92 -8.35 -9.25 11.38
N LEU A 93 -9.13 -8.64 12.28
CA LEU A 93 -9.35 -9.05 13.67
C LEU A 93 -10.34 -10.22 13.79
N SER A 94 -10.08 -11.36 13.12
CA SER A 94 -11.01 -12.50 13.08
C SER A 94 -11.28 -13.11 14.44
N ASP A 95 -10.34 -13.04 15.39
CA ASP A 95 -10.55 -13.46 16.78
C ASP A 95 -11.54 -12.54 17.54
N VAL A 96 -11.77 -11.33 17.06
CA VAL A 96 -12.79 -10.41 17.58
C VAL A 96 -14.16 -10.68 16.94
N TRP A 97 -14.17 -11.00 15.63
CA TRP A 97 -15.41 -11.31 14.90
C TRP A 97 -15.94 -12.72 15.22
N PHE A 98 -15.04 -13.68 15.45
CA PHE A 98 -15.37 -15.06 15.80
C PHE A 98 -14.94 -15.35 17.25
N HIS A 99 -15.68 -14.76 18.20
CA HIS A 99 -15.37 -14.83 19.64
C HIS A 99 -15.20 -16.24 20.19
N ASP A 100 -15.99 -17.18 19.69
CA ASP A 100 -15.97 -18.61 20.05
C ASP A 100 -14.68 -19.31 19.60
N ARG A 101 -14.04 -18.81 18.53
CA ARG A 101 -12.80 -19.37 17.98
C ARG A 101 -11.55 -18.68 18.51
N GLY A 102 -11.63 -17.39 18.83
CA GLY A 102 -10.52 -16.62 19.39
C GLY A 102 -9.25 -16.63 18.52
N VAL A 103 -8.08 -16.68 19.16
CA VAL A 103 -6.77 -16.65 18.48
C VAL A 103 -6.62 -17.71 17.37
N PRO A 104 -7.12 -18.95 17.50
CA PRO A 104 -7.11 -19.93 16.42
C PRO A 104 -7.72 -19.44 15.10
N ALA A 105 -8.73 -18.56 15.11
CA ALA A 105 -9.30 -18.02 13.88
C ALA A 105 -8.27 -17.23 13.06
N VAL A 106 -7.45 -16.41 13.72
CA VAL A 106 -6.35 -15.67 13.05
C VAL A 106 -5.29 -16.61 12.53
N VAL A 107 -4.93 -17.63 13.31
CA VAL A 107 -3.93 -18.64 12.91
C VAL A 107 -4.37 -19.37 11.64
N GLU A 108 -5.63 -19.78 11.55
CA GLU A 108 -6.16 -20.46 10.36
C GLU A 108 -6.15 -19.58 9.12
N GLU A 109 -6.49 -18.29 9.25
CA GLU A 109 -6.42 -17.33 8.13
C GLU A 109 -4.99 -17.14 7.64
N VAL A 110 -4.03 -17.03 8.57
CA VAL A 110 -2.61 -16.95 8.21
C VAL A 110 -2.13 -18.20 7.53
N GLN A 111 -2.51 -19.37 8.02
CA GLN A 111 -2.16 -20.63 7.38
C GLN A 111 -2.75 -20.75 5.97
N GLU A 112 -3.96 -20.19 5.74
CA GLU A 112 -4.55 -20.11 4.41
C GLU A 112 -3.75 -19.18 3.49
N ALA A 113 -3.31 -18.02 3.98
CA ALA A 113 -2.42 -17.14 3.23
C ALA A 113 -1.13 -17.86 2.82
N VAL A 114 -0.52 -18.61 3.74
CA VAL A 114 0.69 -19.40 3.46
C VAL A 114 0.41 -20.52 2.44
N ARG A 115 -0.73 -21.22 2.53
CA ARG A 115 -1.13 -22.21 1.51
C ARG A 115 -1.34 -21.59 0.13
N LYS A 116 -1.81 -20.34 0.05
CA LYS A 116 -1.87 -19.56 -1.21
C LYS A 116 -0.50 -19.16 -1.74
N GLY A 117 0.55 -19.31 -0.95
CA GLY A 117 1.93 -19.07 -1.34
C GLY A 117 2.55 -17.77 -0.81
N TYR A 118 1.84 -16.99 0.02
CA TYR A 118 2.43 -15.79 0.62
C TYR A 118 3.57 -16.14 1.56
N THR A 119 4.63 -15.34 1.49
CA THR A 119 5.82 -15.43 2.36
C THR A 119 5.91 -14.30 3.38
N GLY A 120 4.91 -13.44 3.39
CA GLY A 120 4.72 -12.36 4.35
C GLY A 120 3.24 -12.13 4.60
N VAL A 121 2.89 -11.76 5.82
CA VAL A 121 1.52 -11.49 6.27
C VAL A 121 1.50 -10.28 7.20
N LYS A 122 0.49 -9.40 7.06
CA LYS A 122 0.28 -8.25 7.94
C LYS A 122 -0.94 -8.51 8.83
N LEU A 123 -0.72 -8.54 10.14
CA LEU A 123 -1.73 -8.77 11.16
C LEU A 123 -2.24 -7.45 11.70
N LYS A 124 -3.56 -7.24 11.74
CA LYS A 124 -4.14 -6.12 12.48
C LYS A 124 -4.04 -6.38 13.99
N LEU A 125 -3.54 -5.37 14.70
CA LEU A 125 -3.31 -5.34 16.14
C LEU A 125 -4.08 -4.15 16.77
N GLY A 126 -3.73 -3.74 17.97
CA GLY A 126 -4.36 -2.58 18.62
C GLY A 126 -5.74 -2.86 19.20
N ARG A 127 -6.01 -4.11 19.61
CA ARG A 127 -7.31 -4.55 20.14
C ARG A 127 -7.78 -3.74 21.36
N GLY A 128 -6.83 -3.26 22.17
CA GLY A 128 -7.12 -2.45 23.36
C GLY A 128 -7.63 -1.02 23.06
N LEU A 129 -7.59 -0.56 21.80
CA LEU A 129 -8.12 0.74 21.43
C LEU A 129 -9.65 0.77 21.40
N LYS A 130 -10.26 -0.28 20.85
CA LYS A 130 -11.68 -0.26 20.47
C LYS A 130 -12.45 -1.53 20.83
N TRP A 131 -11.77 -2.67 20.86
CA TRP A 131 -12.42 -3.98 20.87
C TRP A 131 -12.42 -4.68 22.23
N MET A 132 -11.44 -4.36 23.09
CA MET A 132 -11.23 -4.98 24.39
C MET A 132 -10.76 -3.94 25.41
N PRO A 133 -10.87 -4.22 26.73
CA PRO A 133 -10.12 -3.47 27.73
C PRO A 133 -8.65 -3.39 27.36
N LYS A 134 -7.99 -2.28 27.67
CA LYS A 134 -6.63 -1.97 27.23
C LYS A 134 -5.63 -3.10 27.50
N GLU A 135 -5.60 -3.61 28.72
CA GLU A 135 -4.62 -4.65 29.11
C GLU A 135 -4.95 -6.00 28.47
N ASP A 136 -6.23 -6.35 28.35
CA ASP A 136 -6.68 -7.57 27.68
C ASP A 136 -6.36 -7.53 26.19
N GLY A 137 -6.55 -6.36 25.55
CA GLY A 137 -6.23 -6.14 24.15
C GLY A 137 -4.74 -6.27 23.88
N LEU A 138 -3.87 -5.69 24.73
CA LEU A 138 -2.42 -5.86 24.64
C LEU A 138 -2.02 -7.34 24.80
N ALA A 139 -2.57 -8.03 25.80
CA ALA A 139 -2.29 -9.45 26.02
C ALA A 139 -2.74 -10.29 24.81
N ARG A 140 -3.89 -9.95 24.21
CA ARG A 140 -4.42 -10.62 23.01
C ARG A 140 -3.55 -10.36 21.78
N ASP A 141 -3.09 -9.14 21.56
CA ASP A 141 -2.17 -8.81 20.46
C ASP A 141 -0.88 -9.63 20.55
N ILE A 142 -0.29 -9.72 21.74
CA ILE A 142 0.91 -10.55 21.99
C ILE A 142 0.60 -12.04 21.72
N ALA A 143 -0.51 -12.55 22.22
CA ALA A 143 -0.91 -13.94 22.03
C ALA A 143 -1.11 -14.28 20.54
N VAL A 144 -1.75 -13.41 19.77
CA VAL A 144 -1.98 -13.57 18.33
C VAL A 144 -0.65 -13.69 17.59
N VAL A 145 0.27 -12.73 17.76
CA VAL A 145 1.56 -12.74 17.05
C VAL A 145 2.37 -13.99 17.39
N ASN A 146 2.41 -14.37 18.66
CA ASN A 146 3.18 -15.55 19.09
C ASN A 146 2.56 -16.86 18.59
N ALA A 147 1.23 -16.98 18.60
CA ALA A 147 0.53 -18.15 18.07
C ALA A 147 0.73 -18.28 16.55
N VAL A 148 0.62 -17.17 15.80
CA VAL A 148 0.90 -17.15 14.38
C VAL A 148 2.34 -17.58 14.10
N ARG A 149 3.34 -17.02 14.80
CA ARG A 149 4.75 -17.42 14.64
C ARG A 149 4.96 -18.90 14.87
N THR A 150 4.34 -19.44 15.91
CA THR A 150 4.42 -20.87 16.21
C THR A 150 3.85 -21.72 15.08
N ALA A 151 2.73 -21.28 14.50
CA ALA A 151 2.02 -22.03 13.46
C ALA A 151 2.71 -21.99 12.07
N VAL A 152 3.39 -20.89 11.72
CA VAL A 152 3.96 -20.72 10.37
C VAL A 152 5.48 -20.81 10.31
N GLY A 153 6.15 -20.89 11.46
CA GLY A 153 7.61 -20.99 11.54
C GLY A 153 8.35 -19.70 11.16
N ALA A 154 9.68 -19.76 11.17
CA ALA A 154 10.54 -18.57 10.96
C ALA A 154 10.61 -18.08 9.50
N GLY A 155 10.20 -18.90 8.54
CA GLY A 155 10.29 -18.57 7.10
C GLY A 155 9.28 -17.53 6.61
N ILE A 156 8.24 -17.23 7.41
CA ILE A 156 7.20 -16.26 7.07
C ILE A 156 7.48 -14.92 7.77
N ARG A 157 7.48 -13.82 7.02
CA ARG A 157 7.55 -12.47 7.59
C ARG A 157 6.21 -12.13 8.22
N ILE A 158 6.22 -11.73 9.48
CA ILE A 158 5.02 -11.25 10.19
C ILE A 158 5.17 -9.76 10.40
N MET A 159 4.25 -8.99 9.87
CA MET A 159 4.10 -7.57 10.06
C MET A 159 2.96 -7.32 11.03
N GLY A 160 3.07 -6.31 11.88
CA GLY A 160 2.02 -5.93 12.82
C GLY A 160 1.55 -4.51 12.57
N ASP A 161 0.23 -4.33 12.48
CA ASP A 161 -0.39 -3.04 12.19
C ASP A 161 -1.48 -2.72 13.22
N PRO A 162 -1.13 -1.94 14.25
CA PRO A 162 -2.09 -1.45 15.24
C PRO A 162 -3.07 -0.38 14.75
N ASN A 163 -2.92 0.23 13.59
CA ASN A 163 -3.72 1.37 13.11
C ASN A 163 -3.88 2.45 14.20
N ASN A 164 -2.77 2.95 14.69
CA ASN A 164 -2.69 3.91 15.80
C ASN A 164 -3.29 3.41 17.13
N GLY A 165 -3.39 2.09 17.30
CA GLY A 165 -4.08 1.45 18.44
C GLY A 165 -3.45 1.73 19.79
N TYR A 166 -2.21 2.17 19.84
CA TYR A 166 -1.54 2.57 21.08
C TYR A 166 -1.54 4.08 21.31
N LYS A 167 -2.06 4.91 20.39
CA LYS A 167 -2.24 6.38 20.56
C LYS A 167 -1.13 7.04 21.37
N ASN A 168 -1.47 7.50 22.58
CA ASN A 168 -0.53 8.15 23.53
C ASN A 168 0.10 7.15 24.51
N ASP A 169 -0.07 5.84 24.28
CA ASP A 169 0.43 4.77 25.12
C ASP A 169 1.74 4.18 24.58
N PHE A 170 2.80 4.97 24.62
CA PHE A 170 4.13 4.50 24.22
C PHE A 170 4.56 3.23 24.96
N ASP A 171 4.24 3.13 26.26
CA ASP A 171 4.63 1.99 27.09
C ASP A 171 3.87 0.73 26.67
N GLY A 172 2.62 0.84 26.26
CA GLY A 172 1.84 -0.25 25.68
C GLY A 172 2.44 -0.75 24.36
N ALA A 173 2.78 0.15 23.45
CA ALA A 173 3.46 -0.20 22.20
C ALA A 173 4.81 -0.89 22.45
N TRP A 174 5.58 -0.41 23.44
CA TRP A 174 6.84 -1.02 23.82
C TRP A 174 6.64 -2.41 24.45
N LYS A 175 5.66 -2.58 25.36
CA LYS A 175 5.30 -3.89 25.94
C LYS A 175 4.88 -4.89 24.87
N LEU A 176 4.14 -4.46 23.84
CA LEU A 176 3.82 -5.31 22.70
C LEU A 176 5.12 -5.85 22.08
N LEU A 177 6.05 -4.97 21.69
CA LEU A 177 7.29 -5.37 21.03
C LEU A 177 8.13 -6.30 21.92
N GLN A 178 8.19 -6.04 23.23
CA GLN A 178 8.85 -6.94 24.19
C GLN A 178 8.17 -8.31 24.22
N GLY A 179 6.85 -8.36 24.29
CA GLY A 179 6.06 -9.60 24.38
C GLY A 179 6.15 -10.47 23.11
N VAL A 180 6.44 -9.86 21.95
CA VAL A 180 6.59 -10.56 20.68
C VAL A 180 8.04 -10.68 20.19
N ARG A 181 9.02 -10.35 21.04
CA ARG A 181 10.44 -10.35 20.67
C ARG A 181 10.90 -11.66 20.02
N GLN A 182 10.52 -12.79 20.59
CA GLN A 182 10.89 -14.11 20.07
C GLN A 182 10.20 -14.46 18.74
N SER A 183 9.09 -13.80 18.45
CA SER A 183 8.38 -13.95 17.18
C SER A 183 9.01 -13.16 16.03
N ASN A 184 10.02 -12.32 16.30
CA ASN A 184 10.78 -11.56 15.33
C ASN A 184 9.86 -10.83 14.33
N LEU A 185 9.06 -9.89 14.86
CA LEU A 185 8.16 -9.08 14.06
C LEU A 185 8.96 -8.30 13.01
N TYR A 186 8.59 -8.42 11.73
CA TYR A 186 9.35 -7.81 10.64
C TYR A 186 9.25 -6.29 10.68
N TRP A 187 8.01 -5.74 10.83
CA TRP A 187 7.82 -4.35 11.18
C TRP A 187 6.63 -4.14 12.12
N ILE A 188 6.61 -2.99 12.77
CA ILE A 188 5.42 -2.42 13.40
C ILE A 188 5.01 -1.18 12.62
N GLU A 189 3.74 -1.15 12.19
CA GLU A 189 3.11 -0.11 11.38
C GLU A 189 2.14 0.68 12.26
N GLU A 190 2.12 2.02 12.12
CA GLU A 190 1.19 2.87 12.85
C GLU A 190 0.97 2.48 14.34
N ALA A 191 2.05 2.27 15.09
CA ALA A 191 1.94 1.95 16.52
C ALA A 191 1.15 3.04 17.28
N PHE A 192 1.42 4.29 16.94
CA PHE A 192 0.77 5.51 17.44
C PHE A 192 0.84 6.60 16.36
N PRO A 193 0.04 7.70 16.47
CA PRO A 193 0.07 8.79 15.49
C PRO A 193 1.49 9.31 15.24
N GLU A 194 1.79 9.66 14.01
CA GLU A 194 3.11 10.05 13.53
C GLU A 194 3.74 11.12 14.43
N SER A 195 4.88 10.82 15.00
CA SER A 195 5.60 11.70 15.92
C SER A 195 7.10 11.48 15.82
N VAL A 196 7.83 12.56 15.53
CA VAL A 196 9.30 12.53 15.48
C VAL A 196 9.88 12.08 16.83
N ASP A 197 9.35 12.59 17.94
CA ASP A 197 9.78 12.19 19.28
C ASP A 197 9.43 10.71 19.57
N GLY A 198 8.19 10.33 19.29
CA GLY A 198 7.71 8.96 19.50
C GLY A 198 8.57 7.94 18.75
N TYR A 199 8.84 8.17 17.46
CA TYR A 199 9.66 7.24 16.67
C TYR A 199 11.14 7.31 17.02
N THR A 200 11.66 8.45 17.46
CA THR A 200 13.03 8.54 18.00
C THR A 200 13.17 7.65 19.23
N ARG A 201 12.23 7.73 20.17
CA ARG A 201 12.22 6.89 21.37
C ARG A 201 12.04 5.41 21.04
N LEU A 202 11.09 5.08 20.15
CA LEU A 202 10.82 3.70 19.76
C LEU A 202 12.03 3.07 19.08
N LYS A 203 12.66 3.79 18.16
CA LYS A 203 13.85 3.32 17.45
C LYS A 203 15.04 3.11 18.38
N ALA A 204 15.24 3.99 19.37
CA ALA A 204 16.25 3.82 20.41
C ALA A 204 16.00 2.54 21.23
N LYS A 205 14.76 2.32 21.68
CA LYS A 205 14.35 1.14 22.45
C LYS A 205 14.53 -0.17 21.67
N ILE A 206 14.16 -0.19 20.39
CA ILE A 206 14.37 -1.32 19.50
C ILE A 206 15.86 -1.66 19.40
N ALA A 207 16.72 -0.63 19.20
CA ALA A 207 18.16 -0.79 19.10
C ALA A 207 18.79 -1.27 20.43
N GLU A 208 18.43 -0.66 21.57
CA GLU A 208 18.87 -1.06 22.91
C GLU A 208 18.54 -2.52 23.22
N ALA A 209 17.38 -2.99 22.78
CA ALA A 209 16.95 -4.38 22.95
C ALA A 209 17.59 -5.35 21.95
N GLY A 210 18.39 -4.87 20.98
CA GLY A 210 18.97 -5.70 19.90
C GLY A 210 17.94 -6.32 18.99
N MET A 211 16.76 -5.68 18.85
CA MET A 211 15.69 -6.15 17.95
C MET A 211 15.93 -5.65 16.53
N GLN A 212 15.41 -6.39 15.55
CA GLN A 212 15.50 -6.05 14.12
C GLN A 212 14.17 -5.54 13.55
N THR A 213 13.18 -5.31 14.40
CA THR A 213 11.86 -4.85 13.99
C THR A 213 11.97 -3.45 13.36
N LEU A 214 11.45 -3.32 12.13
CA LEU A 214 11.38 -2.06 11.42
C LEU A 214 10.20 -1.21 11.88
N ILE A 215 10.26 0.08 11.65
CA ILE A 215 9.13 1.00 11.83
C ILE A 215 8.56 1.33 10.47
N ALA A 216 7.26 1.10 10.29
CA ALA A 216 6.51 1.39 9.07
C ALA A 216 5.39 2.40 9.36
N ASP A 217 5.14 3.34 8.43
CA ASP A 217 4.08 4.34 8.61
C ASP A 217 3.81 5.16 7.35
N GLY A 218 2.68 5.90 7.36
CA GLY A 218 2.39 6.96 6.41
C GLY A 218 1.23 6.71 5.46
N GLU A 219 0.37 5.71 5.69
CA GLU A 219 -0.78 5.41 4.82
C GLU A 219 -1.75 6.59 4.68
N ASN A 220 -1.81 7.46 5.69
CA ASN A 220 -2.68 8.63 5.71
C ASN A 220 -2.09 9.88 5.07
N LEU A 221 -0.80 9.89 4.74
CA LEU A 221 -0.12 10.97 4.06
C LEU A 221 -0.29 10.84 2.54
N GLY A 222 -0.54 11.98 1.86
CA GLY A 222 -0.81 12.01 0.41
C GLY A 222 0.33 12.60 -0.42
N GLU A 223 1.38 13.12 0.22
CA GLU A 223 2.50 13.79 -0.44
C GLU A 223 3.84 13.40 0.19
N PRO A 224 4.97 13.50 -0.53
CA PRO A 224 6.30 13.18 0.00
C PRO A 224 6.80 14.12 1.10
N ALA A 225 6.43 15.42 1.05
CA ALA A 225 6.96 16.44 1.95
C ALA A 225 6.74 16.15 3.45
N PRO A 226 5.57 15.68 3.91
CA PRO A 226 5.35 15.31 5.32
C PRO A 226 6.28 14.21 5.84
N PHE A 227 6.86 13.37 4.96
CA PHE A 227 7.80 12.33 5.39
C PHE A 227 9.20 12.85 5.68
N LEU A 228 9.59 14.03 5.20
CA LEU A 228 10.95 14.54 5.32
C LEU A 228 11.47 14.60 6.76
N PRO A 229 10.70 15.02 7.78
CA PRO A 229 11.17 15.03 9.17
C PRO A 229 11.52 13.64 9.72
N TYR A 230 10.94 12.57 9.14
CA TYR A 230 11.20 11.18 9.52
C TYR A 230 12.35 10.55 8.73
N MET A 231 12.81 11.22 7.65
CA MET A 231 13.92 10.76 6.81
C MET A 231 15.23 11.48 7.10
N LYS A 232 15.16 12.74 7.55
CA LYS A 232 16.35 13.60 7.79
C LYS A 232 16.20 14.37 9.09
N PRO A 233 17.31 14.62 9.86
CA PRO A 233 18.69 14.18 9.58
C PRO A 233 18.94 12.68 9.86
N LYS A 234 17.98 11.99 10.51
CA LYS A 234 18.06 10.57 10.85
C LYS A 234 16.79 9.86 10.40
N ARG A 235 16.94 8.70 9.75
CA ARG A 235 15.81 7.86 9.38
C ARG A 235 15.12 7.32 10.63
N LEU A 236 13.87 7.70 10.84
CA LEU A 236 12.99 7.24 11.93
C LEU A 236 11.99 6.21 11.44
N ILE A 237 11.44 6.36 10.23
CA ILE A 237 10.60 5.37 9.55
C ILE A 237 11.48 4.58 8.58
N ASP A 238 11.46 3.27 8.67
CA ASP A 238 12.25 2.37 7.81
C ASP A 238 11.50 2.00 6.53
N VAL A 239 10.17 1.91 6.62
CA VAL A 239 9.26 1.56 5.53
C VAL A 239 8.21 2.66 5.41
N VAL A 240 8.33 3.51 4.39
CA VAL A 240 7.31 4.53 4.12
C VAL A 240 6.16 3.92 3.32
N GLN A 241 4.91 4.20 3.74
CA GLN A 241 3.72 3.50 3.25
C GLN A 241 2.64 4.43 2.70
N MET A 242 3.02 5.53 2.03
CA MET A 242 2.01 6.38 1.37
C MET A 242 1.11 5.55 0.47
N ASP A 243 -0.21 5.67 0.66
CA ASP A 243 -1.19 4.88 -0.11
C ASP A 243 -1.03 5.12 -1.62
N ILE A 244 -1.00 4.03 -2.40
CA ILE A 244 -0.71 4.09 -3.84
C ILE A 244 -1.77 4.89 -4.61
N ARG A 245 -3.01 4.91 -4.16
CA ARG A 245 -4.08 5.68 -4.79
C ARG A 245 -4.05 7.15 -4.36
N ARG A 246 -3.71 7.43 -3.08
CA ARG A 246 -3.58 8.82 -2.59
C ARG A 246 -2.41 9.54 -3.25
N GLY A 247 -1.24 8.92 -3.29
CA GLY A 247 -0.03 9.51 -3.86
C GLY A 247 0.09 9.38 -5.37
N GLY A 248 -0.61 8.42 -5.98
CA GLY A 248 -0.42 8.08 -7.39
C GLY A 248 0.99 7.54 -7.67
N PHE A 249 1.33 7.41 -8.93
CA PHE A 249 2.64 6.89 -9.35
C PHE A 249 3.78 7.87 -9.06
N LEU A 250 3.62 9.13 -9.42
CA LEU A 250 4.74 10.08 -9.38
C LEU A 250 5.16 10.44 -7.97
N SER A 251 4.20 10.70 -7.07
CA SER A 251 4.54 11.03 -5.69
C SER A 251 5.11 9.81 -4.95
N ASN A 252 4.59 8.59 -5.21
CA ASN A 252 5.16 7.37 -4.64
C ASN A 252 6.57 7.08 -5.19
N LEU A 253 6.83 7.33 -6.48
CA LEU A 253 8.17 7.21 -7.05
C LEU A 253 9.15 8.25 -6.44
N GLU A 254 8.70 9.48 -6.21
CA GLU A 254 9.49 10.51 -5.54
C GLU A 254 9.81 10.08 -4.09
N LEU A 255 8.78 9.66 -3.34
CA LEU A 255 8.94 9.20 -1.96
C LEU A 255 9.87 7.99 -1.85
N SER A 256 9.78 7.04 -2.80
CA SER A 256 10.66 5.87 -2.80
C SER A 256 12.13 6.26 -2.92
N LYS A 257 12.45 7.23 -3.78
CA LYS A 257 13.82 7.76 -3.91
C LYS A 257 14.30 8.46 -2.65
N ILE A 258 13.41 9.22 -1.97
CA ILE A 258 13.73 9.87 -0.68
C ILE A 258 14.02 8.80 0.38
N ALA A 259 13.18 7.77 0.46
CA ALA A 259 13.37 6.67 1.41
C ALA A 259 14.66 5.90 1.13
N GLY A 260 14.91 5.52 -0.14
CA GLY A 260 16.14 4.83 -0.54
C GLY A 260 17.40 5.63 -0.24
N ALA A 261 17.42 6.94 -0.50
CA ALA A 261 18.53 7.83 -0.15
C ALA A 261 18.79 7.91 1.36
N ALA A 262 17.78 7.69 2.20
CA ALA A 262 17.91 7.57 3.65
C ALA A 262 18.23 6.14 4.13
N GLY A 263 18.39 5.17 3.21
CA GLY A 263 18.63 3.75 3.50
C GLY A 263 17.37 3.02 3.99
N GLY A 264 16.18 3.56 3.72
CA GLY A 264 14.87 2.92 3.92
C GLY A 264 14.30 2.38 2.61
N VAL A 265 13.02 1.99 2.63
CA VAL A 265 12.27 1.54 1.46
C VAL A 265 10.87 2.16 1.44
N SER A 266 10.23 2.15 0.27
CA SER A 266 8.81 2.48 0.14
C SER A 266 8.06 1.19 -0.19
N ILE A 267 6.99 0.92 0.56
CA ILE A 267 6.07 -0.18 0.29
C ILE A 267 4.67 0.43 0.39
N PRO A 268 4.14 0.96 -0.72
CA PRO A 268 2.88 1.68 -0.69
C PRO A 268 1.76 0.85 -0.09
N HIS A 269 1.02 1.47 0.83
CA HIS A 269 -0.22 0.92 1.37
C HIS A 269 -1.25 0.73 0.25
N ASN A 270 -2.00 -0.36 0.36
CA ASN A 270 -3.20 -0.58 -0.44
C ASN A 270 -4.25 -1.32 0.37
N TRP A 271 -5.49 -0.85 0.34
CA TRP A 271 -6.61 -1.52 0.97
C TRP A 271 -7.86 -1.42 0.10
N ALA A 272 -8.60 -2.55 -0.01
CA ALA A 272 -9.86 -2.68 -0.74
C ALA A 272 -9.79 -2.24 -2.22
N SER A 273 -8.63 -2.49 -2.90
CA SER A 273 -8.47 -2.07 -4.30
C SER A 273 -7.61 -3.01 -5.12
N GLN A 274 -8.25 -3.76 -6.02
CA GLN A 274 -7.54 -4.55 -7.03
C GLN A 274 -6.66 -3.68 -7.95
N ILE A 275 -7.15 -2.50 -8.34
CA ILE A 275 -6.37 -1.56 -9.17
C ILE A 275 -5.17 -1.03 -8.38
N GLY A 276 -5.31 -0.80 -7.07
CA GLY A 276 -4.21 -0.38 -6.22
C GLY A 276 -3.10 -1.44 -6.15
N VAL A 277 -3.43 -2.73 -6.05
CA VAL A 277 -2.45 -3.82 -6.17
C VAL A 277 -1.71 -3.73 -7.50
N ILE A 278 -2.44 -3.61 -8.62
CA ILE A 278 -1.86 -3.53 -9.96
C ILE A 278 -0.94 -2.30 -10.10
N MET A 279 -1.36 -1.14 -9.62
CA MET A 279 -0.52 0.07 -9.59
C MET A 279 0.76 -0.17 -8.76
N GLY A 280 0.64 -0.76 -7.58
CA GLY A 280 1.79 -1.15 -6.75
C GLY A 280 2.76 -2.06 -7.49
N LEU A 281 2.25 -3.04 -8.24
CA LEU A 281 3.07 -3.95 -9.06
C LEU A 281 3.84 -3.20 -10.15
N HIS A 282 3.19 -2.30 -10.89
CA HIS A 282 3.87 -1.48 -11.89
C HIS A 282 4.95 -0.59 -11.28
N LEU A 283 4.65 0.05 -10.15
CA LEU A 283 5.62 0.88 -9.43
C LEU A 283 6.82 0.04 -8.96
N SER A 284 6.57 -1.11 -8.33
CA SER A 284 7.62 -2.00 -7.83
C SER A 284 8.48 -2.57 -8.97
N LYS A 285 7.91 -2.86 -10.15
CA LYS A 285 8.68 -3.32 -11.31
C LYS A 285 9.67 -2.28 -11.80
N ALA A 286 9.35 -0.98 -11.66
CA ALA A 286 10.18 0.14 -12.16
C ALA A 286 11.07 0.79 -11.10
N ALA A 287 10.75 0.65 -9.80
CA ALA A 287 11.44 1.36 -8.71
C ALA A 287 12.20 0.38 -7.80
N ILE A 288 13.52 0.53 -7.73
CA ILE A 288 14.39 -0.35 -6.93
C ILE A 288 14.07 -0.28 -5.44
N ASP A 289 13.72 0.91 -4.94
CA ASP A 289 13.41 1.19 -3.54
C ASP A 289 11.96 0.82 -3.15
N VAL A 290 11.21 0.16 -4.06
CA VAL A 290 9.89 -0.44 -3.80
C VAL A 290 10.01 -1.98 -3.92
N PRO A 291 10.53 -2.66 -2.88
CA PRO A 291 10.94 -4.07 -3.00
C PRO A 291 9.79 -5.08 -3.01
N MET A 292 8.59 -4.70 -2.56
CA MET A 292 7.40 -5.56 -2.50
C MET A 292 6.12 -4.72 -2.53
N VAL A 293 4.98 -5.39 -2.63
CA VAL A 293 3.66 -4.76 -2.64
C VAL A 293 2.75 -5.34 -1.57
N GLU A 294 1.82 -4.51 -1.10
CA GLU A 294 0.70 -4.96 -0.29
C GLU A 294 -0.39 -5.52 -1.20
N ASP A 295 -0.76 -6.77 -0.94
CA ASP A 295 -1.85 -7.46 -1.63
C ASP A 295 -2.98 -7.71 -0.64
N ASP A 296 -4.08 -7.01 -0.83
CA ASP A 296 -5.29 -7.18 -0.01
C ASP A 296 -6.28 -8.20 -0.62
N ARG A 297 -5.86 -8.89 -1.68
CA ARG A 297 -6.66 -9.89 -2.40
C ARG A 297 -8.03 -9.38 -2.88
N SER A 298 -8.22 -8.07 -2.93
CA SER A 298 -9.44 -7.47 -3.45
C SER A 298 -9.62 -7.82 -4.92
N THR A 299 -10.84 -8.16 -5.29
CA THR A 299 -11.25 -8.38 -6.67
C THR A 299 -12.45 -7.51 -7.01
N CYS A 300 -12.54 -7.10 -8.25
CA CYS A 300 -13.67 -6.35 -8.76
C CYS A 300 -14.22 -7.07 -9.99
N ASP A 301 -15.48 -7.45 -9.94
CA ASP A 301 -16.12 -8.27 -10.97
C ASP A 301 -16.26 -7.58 -12.34
N VAL A 302 -16.18 -6.23 -12.34
CA VAL A 302 -16.23 -5.44 -13.57
C VAL A 302 -14.86 -5.31 -14.25
N LEU A 303 -13.78 -5.76 -13.62
CA LEU A 303 -12.43 -5.65 -14.15
C LEU A 303 -11.92 -6.99 -14.70
N ASN A 304 -11.49 -6.97 -15.95
CA ASN A 304 -10.65 -8.01 -16.52
C ASN A 304 -9.18 -7.59 -16.30
N VAL A 305 -8.40 -8.47 -15.67
CA VAL A 305 -6.98 -8.25 -15.41
C VAL A 305 -6.18 -9.24 -16.23
N GLU A 306 -5.31 -8.72 -17.09
CA GLU A 306 -4.49 -9.52 -17.98
C GLU A 306 -3.02 -9.49 -17.60
N GLY A 307 -2.32 -10.59 -17.82
CA GLY A 307 -0.86 -10.67 -17.67
C GLY A 307 -0.34 -10.54 -16.24
N CYS A 308 -1.20 -10.57 -15.24
CA CYS A 308 -0.83 -10.53 -13.83
C CYS A 308 -0.98 -11.93 -13.22
N ARG A 309 0.12 -12.56 -12.79
CA ARG A 309 0.12 -13.92 -12.25
C ARG A 309 0.82 -13.99 -10.90
N PHE A 310 0.08 -14.37 -9.86
CA PHE A 310 0.63 -14.66 -8.54
C PHE A 310 1.11 -16.12 -8.44
N GLU A 311 2.31 -16.31 -7.93
CA GLU A 311 2.88 -17.63 -7.66
C GLU A 311 3.99 -17.54 -6.62
N LYS A 312 3.92 -18.38 -5.59
CA LYS A 312 4.95 -18.53 -4.55
C LYS A 312 5.39 -17.18 -3.95
N GLY A 313 4.42 -16.37 -3.53
CA GLY A 313 4.65 -15.08 -2.86
C GLY A 313 5.13 -13.95 -3.75
N THR A 314 5.09 -14.13 -5.07
CA THR A 314 5.51 -13.12 -6.04
C THR A 314 4.53 -13.01 -7.19
N TYR A 315 4.44 -11.81 -7.76
CA TYR A 315 3.76 -11.57 -9.03
C TYR A 315 4.75 -11.55 -10.20
N ALA A 316 4.33 -12.10 -11.33
CA ALA A 316 4.87 -11.79 -12.64
C ALA A 316 3.91 -10.85 -13.35
N LEU A 317 4.43 -9.82 -14.01
CA LEU A 317 3.66 -8.82 -14.73
C LEU A 317 4.11 -8.82 -16.19
N ALA A 318 3.21 -9.19 -17.10
CA ALA A 318 3.47 -9.18 -18.53
C ALA A 318 3.52 -7.75 -19.09
N ASP A 319 4.12 -7.60 -20.27
CA ASP A 319 4.29 -6.28 -20.92
C ASP A 319 3.04 -5.92 -21.74
N ILE A 320 1.90 -5.79 -21.07
CA ILE A 320 0.63 -5.38 -21.65
C ILE A 320 0.52 -3.85 -21.57
N PRO A 321 0.08 -3.15 -22.64
CA PRO A 321 -0.09 -1.70 -22.63
C PRO A 321 -1.00 -1.20 -21.51
N GLY A 322 -0.62 -0.09 -20.88
CA GLY A 322 -1.31 0.49 -19.74
C GLY A 322 -1.09 -0.31 -18.46
N LEU A 323 -2.15 -0.48 -17.70
CA LEU A 323 -2.17 -1.28 -16.46
C LEU A 323 -2.47 -2.77 -16.71
N GLY A 324 -2.73 -3.17 -17.96
CA GLY A 324 -3.18 -4.54 -18.28
C GLY A 324 -4.60 -4.82 -17.78
N ILE A 325 -5.46 -3.80 -17.76
CA ILE A 325 -6.85 -3.93 -17.31
C ILE A 325 -7.83 -3.42 -18.36
N SER A 326 -9.02 -4.02 -18.37
CA SER A 326 -10.17 -3.58 -19.15
C SER A 326 -11.47 -3.72 -18.35
N VAL A 327 -12.51 -3.02 -18.78
CA VAL A 327 -13.84 -3.09 -18.18
C VAL A 327 -14.67 -4.15 -18.90
N ASP A 328 -15.36 -4.99 -18.13
CA ASP A 328 -16.45 -5.80 -18.66
C ASP A 328 -17.68 -4.92 -18.84
N GLU A 329 -17.93 -4.51 -20.09
CA GLU A 329 -19.02 -3.62 -20.46
C GLU A 329 -20.41 -4.14 -20.06
N LYS A 330 -20.62 -5.45 -20.08
CA LYS A 330 -21.90 -6.04 -19.70
C LYS A 330 -22.15 -5.90 -18.20
N ILE A 331 -21.13 -6.18 -17.40
CA ILE A 331 -21.21 -6.04 -15.94
C ILE A 331 -21.31 -4.56 -15.58
N TYR A 332 -20.50 -3.71 -16.21
CA TYR A 332 -20.56 -2.26 -15.99
C TYR A 332 -21.98 -1.71 -16.21
N ARG A 333 -22.56 -1.98 -17.37
CA ARG A 333 -23.91 -1.50 -17.71
C ARG A 333 -24.99 -2.02 -16.75
N SER A 334 -24.85 -3.26 -16.28
CA SER A 334 -25.87 -3.88 -15.43
C SER A 334 -25.80 -3.44 -13.97
N LYS A 335 -24.60 -3.08 -13.46
CA LYS A 335 -24.39 -2.83 -12.02
C LYS A 335 -23.96 -1.41 -11.69
N TYR A 336 -23.21 -0.74 -12.57
CA TYR A 336 -22.49 0.50 -12.23
C TYR A 336 -22.94 1.72 -13.04
N ALA A 337 -23.40 1.55 -14.27
CA ALA A 337 -23.74 2.68 -15.15
C ALA A 337 -24.80 3.63 -14.58
N ALA A 338 -25.73 3.13 -13.75
CA ALA A 338 -26.74 3.96 -13.11
C ALA A 338 -26.18 4.97 -12.07
N ALA A 339 -24.95 4.73 -11.58
CA ALA A 339 -24.26 5.62 -10.66
C ALA A 339 -23.16 6.45 -11.35
N GLU A 340 -23.10 6.41 -12.69
CA GLU A 340 -22.11 7.14 -13.46
C GLU A 340 -22.29 8.65 -13.28
N VAL A 341 -21.17 9.34 -13.06
CA VAL A 341 -21.09 10.80 -13.03
C VAL A 341 -20.07 11.22 -14.07
N ALA A 342 -20.46 12.11 -14.96
CA ALA A 342 -19.62 12.58 -16.05
C ALA A 342 -19.54 14.13 -16.07
N VAL A 343 -18.44 14.65 -16.57
CA VAL A 343 -18.28 16.06 -16.95
C VAL A 343 -18.09 16.14 -18.45
N SER A 344 -18.79 17.05 -19.10
CA SER A 344 -18.77 17.25 -20.56
C SER A 344 -18.34 18.67 -20.92
#